data_84c61828e3a8e70c29a519c9427558f3
#
_entry.id   84c61828e3a8e70c29a519c9427558f3
#
_cell.length_a   1.000
_cell.length_b   1.000
_cell.length_c   1.000
_cell.angle_alpha   90.00
_cell.angle_beta   90.00
_cell.angle_gamma   90.00
#
_symmetry.space_group_name_H-M   'P 1'
#
loop_
_entity.id
_entity.type
_entity.pdbx_description
1 polymer ?
#
loop_
_entity_poly.entity_id
_entity_poly.type
_entity_poly.pdbx_seq_one_letter_code
_entity_poly.pdbx_strand_id
1 'polypeptide(L)'
;YEGYKDPTDIPVRGTDVHDMPWGGKLIVNNCIVGGAIDARFLPAIFKGLMERMTEGPLTGSYARDIIVYIYDGKMHPVDSNEISFKLAGRNAFSTAFKNAGPKIMEPVNDVEITVPEDMMGAVMTDLQGRRGIIMGMGAKGRNQVIKAKIPAAEMTRYATSLSAITSGRGVFSSEFDQYQQVPSDVQDQLLKAYEASQEDED
;
A
#
# COMPACT_ATOMS: atom_id res chain seq x y z
N TYR A 1 -2.38 -13.90 6.41
CA TYR A 1 -1.77 -14.85 5.43
C TYR A 1 -2.50 -16.19 5.40
N GLU A 2 -3.67 -16.27 6.03
CA GLU A 2 -4.53 -17.45 5.88
C GLU A 2 -4.92 -17.61 4.40
N GLY A 3 -4.61 -18.78 3.84
CA GLY A 3 -4.88 -19.09 2.43
C GLY A 3 -3.73 -18.80 1.45
N TYR A 4 -2.64 -18.17 1.89
CA TYR A 4 -1.46 -18.06 1.05
C TYR A 4 -0.82 -19.43 0.83
N LYS A 5 -0.71 -19.84 -0.43
CA LYS A 5 0.05 -21.02 -0.82
C LYS A 5 1.40 -20.55 -1.33
N ASP A 6 2.46 -21.11 -0.77
CA ASP A 6 3.81 -20.91 -1.28
C ASP A 6 3.84 -21.31 -2.78
N PRO A 7 4.14 -20.38 -3.70
CA PRO A 7 4.19 -20.68 -5.12
C PRO A 7 5.45 -21.46 -5.51
N THR A 8 6.38 -21.64 -4.57
CA THR A 8 7.64 -22.33 -4.79
C THR A 8 7.63 -23.68 -4.09
N ASP A 9 8.02 -24.76 -4.80
CA ASP A 9 8.30 -26.06 -4.21
C ASP A 9 9.65 -26.08 -3.46
N ILE A 10 10.23 -24.91 -3.19
CA ILE A 10 11.55 -24.78 -2.55
C ILE A 10 11.38 -24.85 -1.03
N PRO A 11 12.07 -25.77 -0.34
CA PRO A 11 11.94 -25.92 1.10
C PRO A 11 12.38 -24.65 1.85
N VAL A 12 11.50 -24.11 2.67
CA VAL A 12 11.81 -22.99 3.57
C VAL A 12 12.58 -23.54 4.78
N ARG A 13 13.75 -22.99 5.06
CA ARG A 13 14.65 -23.37 6.17
C ARG A 13 14.51 -22.48 7.39
N GLY A 14 14.01 -21.26 7.19
CA GLY A 14 13.76 -20.29 8.25
C GLY A 14 12.89 -19.16 7.73
N THR A 15 12.08 -18.60 8.62
CA THR A 15 11.18 -17.49 8.32
C THR A 15 11.36 -16.40 9.37
N ASP A 16 11.63 -15.18 8.92
CA ASP A 16 11.67 -13.99 9.74
C ASP A 16 10.49 -13.09 9.38
N VAL A 17 9.78 -12.61 10.40
CA VAL A 17 8.61 -11.73 10.24
C VAL A 17 8.91 -10.38 10.89
N HIS A 18 8.79 -9.31 10.12
CA HIS A 18 9.06 -7.96 10.56
C HIS A 18 7.83 -7.07 10.37
N ASP A 19 7.41 -6.40 11.44
CA ASP A 19 6.40 -5.34 11.35
C ASP A 19 7.07 -4.06 10.82
N MET A 20 6.44 -3.44 9.81
CA MET A 20 6.99 -2.24 9.21
C MET A 20 6.61 -0.98 9.99
N PRO A 21 7.52 -0.01 10.18
CA PRO A 21 7.19 1.24 10.87
C PRO A 21 6.03 2.02 10.26
N TRP A 22 5.81 1.86 8.96
CA TRP A 22 4.71 2.47 8.20
C TRP A 22 3.47 1.56 8.06
N GLY A 23 3.41 0.49 8.84
CA GLY A 23 2.35 -0.52 8.82
C GLY A 23 2.58 -1.62 7.78
N GLY A 24 1.93 -2.76 8.02
CA GLY A 24 2.11 -3.98 7.23
C GLY A 24 3.33 -4.79 7.66
N LYS A 25 3.61 -5.86 6.93
CA LYS A 25 4.66 -6.84 7.28
C LYS A 25 5.61 -7.10 6.12
N LEU A 26 6.84 -7.43 6.47
CA LEU A 26 7.80 -8.10 5.60
C LEU A 26 8.06 -9.49 6.15
N ILE A 27 7.83 -10.51 5.34
CA ILE A 27 8.19 -11.90 5.65
C ILE A 27 9.37 -12.29 4.76
N VAL A 28 10.45 -12.73 5.37
CA VAL A 28 11.64 -13.19 4.66
C VAL A 28 11.81 -14.69 4.90
N ASN A 29 11.67 -15.46 3.83
CA ASN A 29 11.89 -16.90 3.84
C ASN A 29 13.29 -17.22 3.32
N ASN A 30 14.10 -17.84 4.18
CA ASN A 30 15.38 -18.37 3.79
C ASN A 30 15.19 -19.76 3.18
N CYS A 31 15.46 -19.87 1.88
CA CYS A 31 15.38 -21.11 1.10
C CYS A 31 16.74 -21.52 0.53
N ILE A 32 17.84 -20.94 1.04
CA ILE A 32 19.19 -21.18 0.52
C ILE A 32 19.60 -22.61 0.80
N VAL A 33 20.12 -23.28 -0.23
CA VAL A 33 20.68 -24.64 -0.18
C VAL A 33 22.16 -24.64 -0.54
N GLY A 34 22.88 -25.63 -0.04
CA GLY A 34 24.28 -25.88 -0.42
C GLY A 34 25.29 -24.80 -0.02
N GLY A 35 24.92 -23.87 0.87
CA GLY A 35 25.83 -22.79 1.28
C GLY A 35 26.08 -21.75 0.20
N ALA A 36 25.16 -21.58 -0.75
CA ALA A 36 25.27 -20.60 -1.85
C ALA A 36 25.49 -19.17 -1.33
N ILE A 37 24.90 -18.83 -0.18
CA ILE A 37 25.16 -17.61 0.58
C ILE A 37 25.49 -17.98 2.02
N ASP A 38 26.59 -17.45 2.55
CA ASP A 38 26.93 -17.59 3.97
C ASP A 38 25.89 -16.84 4.82
N ALA A 39 25.39 -17.48 5.87
CA ALA A 39 24.35 -16.93 6.75
C ALA A 39 24.73 -15.57 7.37
N ARG A 40 26.03 -15.28 7.55
CA ARG A 40 26.51 -13.98 8.05
C ARG A 40 26.11 -12.79 7.17
N PHE A 41 25.80 -13.02 5.89
CA PHE A 41 25.39 -11.96 4.94
C PHE A 41 23.87 -11.73 4.88
N LEU A 42 23.06 -12.60 5.47
CA LEU A 42 21.59 -12.44 5.50
C LEU A 42 21.16 -11.10 6.12
N PRO A 43 21.77 -10.63 7.24
CA PRO A 43 21.43 -9.31 7.79
C PRO A 43 21.73 -8.14 6.83
N ALA A 44 22.79 -8.26 6.02
CA ALA A 44 23.11 -7.25 5.02
C ALA A 44 22.09 -7.24 3.87
N ILE A 45 21.70 -8.41 3.38
CA ILE A 45 20.63 -8.56 2.39
C ILE A 45 19.34 -7.93 2.92
N PHE A 46 18.96 -8.25 4.17
CA PHE A 46 17.78 -7.69 4.82
C PHE A 46 17.81 -6.15 4.87
N LYS A 47 18.96 -5.55 5.21
CA LYS A 47 19.12 -4.08 5.16
C LYS A 47 18.86 -3.52 3.75
N GLY A 48 19.34 -4.21 2.71
CA GLY A 48 19.08 -3.82 1.32
C GLY A 48 17.61 -3.90 0.93
N LEU A 49 16.89 -4.93 1.37
CA LEU A 49 15.44 -5.05 1.20
C LEU A 49 14.72 -3.87 1.86
N MET A 50 15.04 -3.60 3.14
CA MET A 50 14.41 -2.53 3.92
C MET A 50 14.61 -1.15 3.30
N GLU A 51 15.83 -0.84 2.84
CA GLU A 51 16.10 0.42 2.14
C GLU A 51 15.23 0.57 0.90
N ARG A 52 15.10 -0.50 0.12
CA ARG A 52 14.31 -0.44 -1.10
C ARG A 52 12.81 -0.45 -0.86
N MET A 53 12.35 -0.98 0.28
CA MET A 53 10.95 -0.90 0.70
C MET A 53 10.57 0.51 1.18
N THR A 54 11.51 1.25 1.75
CA THR A 54 11.30 2.64 2.16
C THR A 54 11.06 3.55 0.97
N GLU A 55 11.80 3.32 -0.12
CA GLU A 55 11.62 3.96 -1.42
C GLU A 55 11.12 2.91 -2.42
N GLY A 56 9.85 2.57 -2.36
CA GLY A 56 9.26 1.49 -3.16
C GLY A 56 9.57 1.62 -4.65
N PRO A 57 9.93 0.51 -5.35
CA PRO A 57 10.42 0.57 -6.73
C PRO A 57 9.38 1.00 -7.77
N LEU A 58 8.11 1.16 -7.36
CA LEU A 58 7.01 1.46 -8.28
C LEU A 58 6.76 2.97 -8.39
N THR A 59 6.59 3.64 -7.25
CA THR A 59 6.22 5.07 -7.17
C THR A 59 6.96 5.83 -6.09
N GLY A 60 8.07 5.29 -5.56
CA GLY A 60 8.77 5.88 -4.41
C GLY A 60 8.02 5.74 -3.08
N SER A 61 6.77 5.28 -3.09
CA SER A 61 5.97 5.07 -1.88
C SER A 61 6.43 3.83 -1.12
N TYR A 62 6.19 3.79 0.20
CA TYR A 62 6.52 2.62 1.02
C TYR A 62 5.91 1.33 0.47
N ALA A 63 6.74 0.29 0.33
CA ALA A 63 6.26 -1.06 0.04
C ALA A 63 5.88 -1.77 1.35
N ARG A 64 4.78 -2.55 1.34
CA ARG A 64 4.28 -3.26 2.52
C ARG A 64 3.61 -4.58 2.16
N ASP A 65 3.44 -5.43 3.17
CA ASP A 65 2.75 -6.72 3.05
C ASP A 65 3.37 -7.59 1.95
N ILE A 66 4.69 -7.84 2.09
CA ILE A 66 5.51 -8.53 1.09
C ILE A 66 6.11 -9.79 1.71
N ILE A 67 6.11 -10.86 0.91
CA ILE A 67 6.84 -12.09 1.21
C ILE A 67 8.00 -12.22 0.23
N VAL A 68 9.21 -12.36 0.76
CA VAL A 68 10.45 -12.52 0.00
C VAL A 68 11.00 -13.92 0.23
N TYR A 69 11.36 -14.60 -0.83
CA TYR A 69 12.07 -15.89 -0.81
C TYR A 69 13.50 -15.67 -1.30
N ILE A 70 14.48 -15.92 -0.41
CA ILE A 70 15.91 -15.90 -0.77
C ILE A 70 16.31 -17.35 -1.02
N TYR A 71 16.40 -17.75 -2.30
CA TYR A 71 16.57 -19.14 -2.66
C TYR A 71 17.91 -19.45 -3.33
N ASP A 72 18.62 -18.44 -3.84
CA ASP A 72 19.91 -18.65 -4.49
C ASP A 72 20.79 -17.40 -4.37
N GLY A 73 22.08 -17.56 -4.65
CA GLY A 73 23.06 -16.51 -4.68
C GLY A 73 24.44 -17.06 -5.02
N LYS A 74 25.41 -16.15 -5.14
CA LYS A 74 26.79 -16.52 -5.42
C LYS A 74 27.74 -15.69 -4.56
N MET A 75 28.67 -16.37 -3.92
CA MET A 75 29.80 -15.73 -3.21
C MET A 75 31.02 -15.69 -4.12
N HIS A 76 31.78 -14.58 -4.01
CA HIS A 76 33.08 -14.45 -4.63
C HIS A 76 34.17 -14.40 -3.53
N PRO A 77 35.27 -15.12 -3.64
CA PRO A 77 36.27 -15.22 -2.57
C PRO A 77 36.85 -13.87 -2.09
N VAL A 78 36.91 -12.88 -2.96
CA VAL A 78 37.53 -11.58 -2.66
C VAL A 78 36.49 -10.49 -2.44
N ASP A 79 35.37 -10.47 -3.22
CA ASP A 79 34.46 -9.34 -3.28
C ASP A 79 33.19 -9.51 -2.42
N SER A 80 33.01 -10.68 -1.79
CA SER A 80 31.90 -10.94 -0.91
C SER A 80 32.08 -10.23 0.44
N ASN A 81 31.34 -9.16 0.64
CA ASN A 81 31.29 -8.41 1.88
C ASN A 81 29.87 -7.91 2.17
N GLU A 82 29.65 -7.30 3.33
CA GLU A 82 28.31 -6.81 3.72
C GLU A 82 27.74 -5.78 2.73
N ILE A 83 28.56 -4.90 2.20
CA ILE A 83 28.10 -3.84 1.28
C ILE A 83 27.65 -4.46 -0.04
N SER A 84 28.42 -5.40 -0.60
CA SER A 84 28.06 -6.05 -1.86
C SER A 84 26.78 -6.89 -1.72
N PHE A 85 26.56 -7.57 -0.61
CA PHE A 85 25.32 -8.31 -0.36
C PHE A 85 24.13 -7.41 -0.06
N LYS A 86 24.33 -6.29 0.60
CA LYS A 86 23.29 -5.26 0.76
C LYS A 86 22.82 -4.70 -0.59
N LEU A 87 23.76 -4.31 -1.46
CA LEU A 87 23.46 -3.81 -2.80
C LEU A 87 22.81 -4.90 -3.68
N ALA A 88 23.29 -6.14 -3.61
CA ALA A 88 22.71 -7.27 -4.33
C ALA A 88 21.26 -7.50 -3.90
N GLY A 89 20.98 -7.51 -2.59
CA GLY A 89 19.62 -7.64 -2.04
C GLY A 89 18.70 -6.51 -2.50
N ARG A 90 19.17 -5.26 -2.44
CA ARG A 90 18.45 -4.08 -2.92
C ARG A 90 18.07 -4.19 -4.41
N ASN A 91 19.02 -4.58 -5.26
CA ASN A 91 18.82 -4.68 -6.70
C ASN A 91 17.93 -5.87 -7.07
N ALA A 92 18.13 -7.02 -6.44
CA ALA A 92 17.30 -8.20 -6.63
C ALA A 92 15.84 -7.92 -6.25
N PHE A 93 15.63 -7.26 -5.10
CA PHE A 93 14.30 -6.84 -4.68
C PHE A 93 13.63 -5.92 -5.71
N SER A 94 14.33 -4.91 -6.23
CA SER A 94 13.78 -3.99 -7.22
C SER A 94 13.28 -4.70 -8.46
N THR A 95 14.05 -5.67 -8.97
CA THR A 95 13.69 -6.45 -10.15
C THR A 95 12.52 -7.40 -9.86
N ALA A 96 12.60 -8.15 -8.76
CA ALA A 96 11.56 -9.10 -8.37
C ALA A 96 10.24 -8.40 -8.07
N PHE A 97 10.27 -7.25 -7.38
CA PHE A 97 9.09 -6.46 -7.04
C PHE A 97 8.33 -5.99 -8.29
N LYS A 98 9.02 -5.46 -9.29
CA LYS A 98 8.40 -5.05 -10.55
C LYS A 98 7.75 -6.21 -11.29
N ASN A 99 8.41 -7.38 -11.28
CA ASN A 99 7.91 -8.58 -11.94
C ASN A 99 6.77 -9.28 -11.19
N ALA A 100 6.64 -9.03 -9.90
CA ALA A 100 5.57 -9.59 -9.06
C ALA A 100 4.18 -8.96 -9.30
N GLY A 101 4.07 -7.95 -10.17
CA GLY A 101 2.82 -7.25 -10.45
C GLY A 101 2.31 -6.44 -9.26
N PRO A 102 3.11 -5.51 -8.72
CA PRO A 102 2.76 -4.74 -7.56
C PRO A 102 1.50 -3.91 -7.78
N LYS A 103 0.76 -3.67 -6.70
CA LYS A 103 -0.47 -2.87 -6.69
C LYS A 103 -0.28 -1.65 -5.82
N ILE A 104 -0.77 -0.50 -6.32
CA ILE A 104 -0.84 0.70 -5.50
C ILE A 104 -2.04 0.58 -4.56
N MET A 105 -1.80 0.86 -3.29
CA MET A 105 -2.82 0.88 -2.25
C MET A 105 -3.10 2.32 -1.85
N GLU A 106 -4.38 2.63 -1.58
CA GLU A 106 -4.79 3.91 -1.06
C GLU A 106 -5.51 3.75 0.29
N PRO A 107 -5.34 4.70 1.23
CA PRO A 107 -6.11 4.69 2.47
C PRO A 107 -7.57 5.01 2.17
N VAL A 108 -8.46 4.26 2.80
CA VAL A 108 -9.91 4.45 2.72
C VAL A 108 -10.42 4.75 4.13
N ASN A 109 -11.30 5.72 4.22
CA ASN A 109 -11.92 6.14 5.46
C ASN A 109 -13.36 5.66 5.54
N ASP A 110 -13.77 5.25 6.75
CA ASP A 110 -15.18 5.19 7.15
C ASP A 110 -15.67 6.60 7.44
N VAL A 111 -16.71 7.01 6.73
CA VAL A 111 -17.29 8.35 6.86
C VAL A 111 -18.76 8.23 7.22
N GLU A 112 -19.15 8.90 8.30
CA GLU A 112 -20.55 9.04 8.70
C GLU A 112 -20.99 10.49 8.47
N ILE A 113 -22.03 10.68 7.66
CA ILE A 113 -22.52 11.99 7.24
C ILE A 113 -23.97 12.15 7.71
N THR A 114 -24.25 13.21 8.43
CA THR A 114 -25.60 13.55 8.88
C THR A 114 -26.09 14.80 8.16
N VAL A 115 -27.20 14.68 7.43
CA VAL A 115 -27.77 15.75 6.61
C VAL A 115 -29.29 15.78 6.73
N PRO A 116 -29.95 16.92 6.49
CA PRO A 116 -31.41 16.98 6.33
C PRO A 116 -31.86 16.08 5.20
N GLU A 117 -33.07 15.51 5.32
CA GLU A 117 -33.63 14.57 4.36
C GLU A 117 -33.72 15.14 2.93
N ASP A 118 -34.10 16.41 2.82
CA ASP A 118 -34.22 17.14 1.53
C ASP A 118 -32.88 17.29 0.78
N MET A 119 -31.74 17.11 1.46
CA MET A 119 -30.39 17.26 0.92
C MET A 119 -29.68 15.93 0.65
N MET A 120 -30.27 14.82 1.07
CA MET A 120 -29.65 13.49 0.98
C MET A 120 -29.26 13.12 -0.45
N GLY A 121 -30.15 13.39 -1.42
CA GLY A 121 -29.89 13.05 -2.83
C GLY A 121 -28.67 13.78 -3.42
N ALA A 122 -28.53 15.06 -3.12
CA ALA A 122 -27.37 15.84 -3.57
C ALA A 122 -26.05 15.36 -2.94
N VAL A 123 -26.08 15.01 -1.66
CA VAL A 123 -24.91 14.45 -0.96
C VAL A 123 -24.54 13.08 -1.52
N MET A 124 -25.50 12.20 -1.79
CA MET A 124 -25.23 10.91 -2.42
C MET A 124 -24.58 11.06 -3.81
N THR A 125 -25.01 12.03 -4.58
CA THR A 125 -24.41 12.31 -5.90
C THR A 125 -22.96 12.80 -5.75
N ASP A 126 -22.67 13.67 -4.78
CA ASP A 126 -21.29 14.12 -4.49
C ASP A 126 -20.41 12.94 -4.04
N LEU A 127 -20.92 12.07 -3.18
CA LEU A 127 -20.20 10.88 -2.72
C LEU A 127 -19.87 9.92 -3.87
N GLN A 128 -20.77 9.72 -4.81
CA GLN A 128 -20.50 8.90 -5.99
C GLN A 128 -19.39 9.53 -6.86
N GLY A 129 -19.39 10.84 -7.01
CA GLY A 129 -18.32 11.55 -7.70
C GLY A 129 -16.95 11.43 -7.02
N ARG A 130 -16.94 11.12 -5.71
CA ARG A 130 -15.74 10.89 -4.89
C ARG A 130 -15.35 9.43 -4.76
N ARG A 131 -15.82 8.57 -5.62
CA ARG A 131 -15.62 7.10 -5.53
C ARG A 131 -16.12 6.51 -4.19
N GLY A 132 -17.06 7.19 -3.54
CA GLY A 132 -17.64 6.77 -2.26
C GLY A 132 -18.57 5.57 -2.45
N ILE A 133 -18.40 4.57 -1.58
CA ILE A 133 -19.24 3.38 -1.53
C ILE A 133 -20.19 3.53 -0.35
N ILE A 134 -21.49 3.62 -0.63
CA ILE A 134 -22.50 3.71 0.42
C ILE A 134 -22.65 2.35 1.11
N MET A 135 -22.38 2.31 2.41
CA MET A 135 -22.45 1.11 3.24
C MET A 135 -23.81 0.96 3.94
N GLY A 136 -24.50 2.06 4.16
CA GLY A 136 -25.80 2.06 4.81
C GLY A 136 -26.38 3.45 4.97
N MET A 137 -27.66 3.50 5.24
CA MET A 137 -28.41 4.71 5.52
C MET A 137 -29.36 4.49 6.69
N GLY A 138 -29.59 5.55 7.47
CA GLY A 138 -30.51 5.51 8.60
C GLY A 138 -31.08 6.89 8.90
N ALA A 139 -32.14 6.93 9.69
CA ALA A 139 -32.75 8.16 10.15
C ALA A 139 -32.31 8.48 11.59
N LYS A 140 -31.99 9.75 11.85
CA LYS A 140 -31.69 10.26 13.20
C LYS A 140 -32.51 11.54 13.44
N GLY A 141 -33.69 11.37 14.00
CA GLY A 141 -34.64 12.45 14.15
C GLY A 141 -35.15 12.97 12.78
N ARG A 142 -34.89 14.24 12.48
CA ARG A 142 -35.25 14.87 11.20
C ARG A 142 -34.11 14.80 10.17
N ASN A 143 -33.02 14.18 10.51
CA ASN A 143 -31.86 14.07 9.66
C ASN A 143 -31.69 12.61 9.16
N GLN A 144 -31.03 12.46 8.03
CA GLN A 144 -30.56 11.21 7.51
C GLN A 144 -29.07 11.03 7.83
N VAL A 145 -28.68 9.81 8.15
CA VAL A 145 -27.27 9.42 8.39
C VAL A 145 -26.87 8.50 7.25
N ILE A 146 -25.82 8.87 6.54
CA ILE A 146 -25.23 8.11 5.45
C ILE A 146 -23.88 7.58 5.94
N LYS A 147 -23.67 6.28 5.87
CA LYS A 147 -22.38 5.64 6.14
C LYS A 147 -21.75 5.26 4.81
N ALA A 148 -20.53 5.68 4.59
CA ALA A 148 -19.82 5.43 3.34
C ALA A 148 -18.34 5.16 3.57
N LYS A 149 -17.74 4.39 2.65
CA LYS A 149 -16.27 4.25 2.55
C LYS A 149 -15.80 5.15 1.42
N ILE A 150 -14.83 6.04 1.73
CA ILE A 150 -14.35 7.04 0.78
C ILE A 150 -12.82 7.03 0.80
N PRO A 151 -12.15 6.97 -0.36
CA PRO A 151 -10.71 7.14 -0.43
C PRO A 151 -10.26 8.47 0.18
N ALA A 152 -9.21 8.44 1.00
CA ALA A 152 -8.76 9.64 1.70
C ALA A 152 -8.37 10.79 0.74
N ALA A 153 -7.84 10.47 -0.44
CA ALA A 153 -7.53 11.44 -1.49
C ALA A 153 -8.77 12.24 -1.93
N GLU A 154 -9.94 11.59 -1.96
CA GLU A 154 -11.22 12.19 -2.37
C GLU A 154 -11.86 13.04 -1.26
N MET A 155 -11.36 12.95 -0.03
CA MET A 155 -11.83 13.76 1.10
C MET A 155 -11.27 15.19 1.10
N THR A 156 -10.37 15.50 0.17
CA THR A 156 -9.83 16.86 0.02
C THR A 156 -10.98 17.86 -0.18
N ARG A 157 -10.99 18.88 0.69
CA ARG A 157 -12.04 19.94 0.72
C ARG A 157 -13.48 19.42 0.88
N TYR A 158 -13.68 18.20 1.38
CA TYR A 158 -15.02 17.64 1.55
C TYR A 158 -15.89 18.49 2.49
N ALA A 159 -15.34 19.02 3.58
CA ALA A 159 -16.06 19.92 4.48
C ALA A 159 -16.66 21.12 3.77
N THR A 160 -15.92 21.74 2.86
CA THR A 160 -16.38 22.87 2.06
C THR A 160 -17.49 22.47 1.08
N SER A 161 -17.30 21.33 0.40
CA SER A 161 -18.30 20.77 -0.52
C SER A 161 -19.61 20.43 0.20
N LEU A 162 -19.52 19.69 1.32
CA LEU A 162 -20.69 19.34 2.12
C LEU A 162 -21.43 20.57 2.63
N SER A 163 -20.70 21.57 3.12
CA SER A 163 -21.30 22.84 3.59
C SER A 163 -22.01 23.57 2.46
N ALA A 164 -21.44 23.63 1.27
CA ALA A 164 -22.07 24.24 0.11
C ALA A 164 -23.35 23.51 -0.31
N ILE A 165 -23.30 22.17 -0.42
CA ILE A 165 -24.44 21.33 -0.80
C ILE A 165 -25.59 21.44 0.21
N THR A 166 -25.26 21.50 1.50
CA THR A 166 -26.25 21.45 2.59
C THR A 166 -26.58 22.81 3.21
N SER A 167 -26.07 23.91 2.63
CA SER A 167 -26.20 25.27 3.20
C SER A 167 -25.75 25.31 4.67
N GLY A 168 -24.62 24.64 4.97
CA GLY A 168 -24.02 24.58 6.30
C GLY A 168 -24.72 23.65 7.30
N ARG A 169 -25.74 22.88 6.89
CA ARG A 169 -26.53 22.02 7.78
C ARG A 169 -25.99 20.58 7.88
N GLY A 170 -25.09 20.18 6.99
CA GLY A 170 -24.46 18.87 7.00
C GLY A 170 -23.26 18.83 7.93
N VAL A 171 -23.09 17.71 8.62
CA VAL A 171 -21.90 17.40 9.43
C VAL A 171 -21.40 16.01 9.08
N PHE A 172 -20.10 15.76 9.24
CA PHE A 172 -19.53 14.44 9.03
C PHE A 172 -18.42 14.14 10.05
N SER A 173 -18.19 12.87 10.28
CA SER A 173 -16.98 12.32 10.90
C SER A 173 -16.28 11.40 9.91
N SER A 174 -14.97 11.29 10.05
CA SER A 174 -14.13 10.45 9.19
C SER A 174 -13.04 9.80 10.00
N GLU A 175 -12.92 8.47 9.89
CA GLU A 175 -11.91 7.67 10.57
C GLU A 175 -11.23 6.76 9.54
N PHE A 176 -9.92 6.52 9.70
CA PHE A 176 -9.21 5.57 8.86
C PHE A 176 -9.76 4.16 9.08
N ASP A 177 -10.10 3.46 7.99
CA ASP A 177 -10.53 2.07 8.02
C ASP A 177 -9.39 1.13 7.60
N GLN A 178 -8.99 1.17 6.35
CA GLN A 178 -8.00 0.26 5.79
C GLN A 178 -7.35 0.81 4.53
N TYR A 179 -6.30 0.11 4.08
CA TYR A 179 -5.78 0.30 2.73
C TYR A 179 -6.51 -0.60 1.76
N GLN A 180 -6.89 -0.06 0.60
CA GLN A 180 -7.48 -0.81 -0.52
C GLN A 180 -6.67 -0.58 -1.79
N GLN A 181 -6.71 -1.57 -2.69
CA GLN A 181 -6.10 -1.40 -4.00
C GLN A 181 -6.84 -0.32 -4.80
N VAL A 182 -6.08 0.59 -5.40
CA VAL A 182 -6.67 1.58 -6.31
C VAL A 182 -7.21 0.90 -7.58
N PRO A 183 -8.27 1.44 -8.23
CA PRO A 183 -8.69 1.01 -9.56
C PRO A 183 -7.54 1.07 -10.58
N SER A 184 -7.59 0.24 -11.60
CA SER A 184 -6.50 0.13 -12.60
C SER A 184 -6.22 1.43 -13.35
N ASP A 185 -7.26 2.18 -13.69
CA ASP A 185 -7.17 3.48 -14.35
C ASP A 185 -6.50 4.53 -13.45
N VAL A 186 -6.79 4.51 -12.15
CA VAL A 186 -6.13 5.37 -11.15
C VAL A 186 -4.66 4.96 -10.99
N GLN A 187 -4.36 3.64 -10.95
CA GLN A 187 -2.99 3.16 -10.88
C GLN A 187 -2.17 3.64 -12.07
N ASP A 188 -2.71 3.53 -13.30
CA ASP A 188 -2.04 3.97 -14.52
C ASP A 188 -1.77 5.49 -14.53
N GLN A 189 -2.70 6.29 -13.99
CA GLN A 189 -2.50 7.73 -13.85
C GLN A 189 -1.39 8.07 -12.85
N LEU A 190 -1.37 7.37 -11.69
CA LEU A 190 -0.34 7.58 -10.67
C LEU A 190 1.04 7.19 -11.17
N LEU A 191 1.16 6.09 -11.93
CA LEU A 191 2.42 5.66 -12.53
C LEU A 191 2.95 6.69 -13.53
N LYS A 192 2.10 7.16 -14.43
CA LYS A 192 2.49 8.20 -15.42
C LYS A 192 2.89 9.50 -14.74
N ALA A 193 2.18 9.91 -13.69
CA ALA A 193 2.52 11.11 -12.94
C ALA A 193 3.87 10.99 -12.24
N TYR A 194 4.18 9.81 -11.70
CA TYR A 194 5.48 9.56 -11.07
C TYR A 194 6.62 9.53 -12.10
N GLU A 195 6.44 8.87 -13.25
CA GLU A 195 7.42 8.86 -14.33
C GLU A 195 7.74 10.27 -14.81
N ALA A 196 6.72 11.09 -15.05
CA ALA A 196 6.91 12.49 -15.46
C ALA A 196 7.67 13.31 -14.41
N SER A 197 7.41 13.08 -13.10
CA SER A 197 8.13 13.80 -12.04
C SER A 197 9.62 13.44 -11.95
N GLN A 198 10.00 12.24 -12.39
CA GLN A 198 11.40 11.82 -12.41
C GLN A 198 12.16 12.40 -13.61
N GLU A 199 11.49 12.61 -14.74
CA GLU A 199 12.10 13.25 -15.93
C GLU A 199 12.37 14.74 -15.72
N ASP A 200 11.62 15.39 -14.83
CA ASP A 200 11.82 16.81 -14.50
C ASP A 200 12.98 17.04 -13.49
N GLU A 201 13.45 15.99 -12.81
CA GLU A 201 14.55 16.05 -11.83
C GLU A 201 15.95 15.72 -12.42
N ASP A 202 16.02 15.19 -13.65
CA ASP A 202 17.25 14.86 -14.38
C ASP A 202 17.64 16.01 -15.35
#